data_1c5c5cf7a68137040d09a1618d171285
#
_entry.id   1c5c5cf7a68137040d09a1618d171285
#
_cell.length_a   1.000
_cell.length_b   1.000
_cell.length_c   1.000
_cell.angle_alpha   90.00
_cell.angle_beta   90.00
_cell.angle_gamma   90.00
#
_symmetry.space_group_name_H-M   'P 1'
#
loop_
_entity.id
_entity.type
_entity.pdbx_description
1 polymer ?
#
loop_
_entity_poly.entity_id
_entity_poly.type
_entity_poly.pdbx_seq_one_letter_code
_entity_poly.pdbx_strand_id
1 'polypeptide(L)'
;MNDCIFCKIANKEIPSNIVFENEHVVAFEDLAPVAPVHILIVPKKHVASAMELGASENTDEDFDNIKEVFKAAKEIAMLKGISESGFRIINNCGEDAGQTVKHIHFHLIGGTNLGDLISK
;
A
#
# COMPACT_ATOMS: atom_id res chain seq x y z
N MET A 1 -10.57 10.27 -18.24
CA MET A 1 -9.18 9.77 -18.36
C MET A 1 -8.50 9.80 -17.01
N ASN A 2 -7.96 8.70 -16.61
CA ASN A 2 -7.36 8.58 -15.29
C ASN A 2 -5.84 8.76 -15.38
N ASP A 3 -5.32 9.79 -14.70
CA ASP A 3 -3.88 10.04 -14.66
C ASP A 3 -3.19 9.40 -13.47
N CYS A 4 -3.92 8.63 -12.66
CA CYS A 4 -3.38 8.01 -11.46
C CYS A 4 -2.42 6.88 -11.82
N ILE A 5 -1.16 7.00 -11.40
CA ILE A 5 -0.14 5.99 -11.71
C ILE A 5 -0.48 4.65 -11.07
N PHE A 6 -1.09 4.65 -9.87
CA PHE A 6 -1.44 3.40 -9.20
C PHE A 6 -2.63 2.70 -9.88
N CYS A 7 -3.59 3.48 -10.40
CA CYS A 7 -4.65 2.90 -11.22
C CYS A 7 -4.07 2.25 -12.47
N LYS A 8 -3.09 2.90 -13.08
CA LYS A 8 -2.45 2.37 -14.29
C LYS A 8 -1.67 1.08 -14.01
N ILE A 9 -1.01 1.01 -12.87
CA ILE A 9 -0.32 -0.23 -12.46
C ILE A 9 -1.33 -1.34 -12.21
N ALA A 10 -2.42 -1.02 -11.50
CA ALA A 10 -3.47 -2.00 -11.21
C ALA A 10 -4.11 -2.54 -12.48
N ASN A 11 -4.24 -1.70 -13.50
CA ASN A 11 -4.83 -2.07 -14.79
C ASN A 11 -3.81 -2.63 -15.80
N LYS A 12 -2.57 -2.83 -15.37
CA LYS A 12 -1.47 -3.35 -16.20
C LYS A 12 -1.09 -2.45 -17.37
N GLU A 13 -1.40 -1.16 -17.26
CA GLU A 13 -1.03 -0.18 -18.28
C GLU A 13 0.43 0.26 -18.15
N ILE A 14 0.98 0.14 -16.94
CA ILE A 14 2.38 0.46 -16.65
C ILE A 14 3.00 -0.77 -15.98
N PRO A 15 4.18 -1.22 -16.42
CA PRO A 15 4.83 -2.36 -15.79
C PRO A 15 5.30 -2.02 -14.37
N SER A 16 5.30 -3.03 -13.50
CA SER A 16 5.76 -2.89 -12.14
C SER A 16 6.16 -4.28 -11.63
N ASN A 17 6.98 -4.32 -10.60
CA ASN A 17 7.42 -5.58 -10.01
C ASN A 17 6.38 -6.04 -8.99
N ILE A 18 5.34 -6.70 -9.47
CA ILE A 18 4.21 -7.13 -8.65
C ILE A 18 4.61 -8.35 -7.83
N VAL A 19 4.38 -8.30 -6.52
CA VAL A 19 4.68 -9.41 -5.60
C VAL A 19 3.42 -10.10 -5.09
N PHE A 20 2.26 -9.46 -5.18
CA PHE A 20 0.99 -10.04 -4.74
C PHE A 20 -0.15 -9.32 -5.45
N GLU A 21 -1.20 -10.07 -5.78
CA GLU A 21 -2.37 -9.46 -6.40
C GLU A 21 -3.59 -10.36 -6.19
N ASN A 22 -4.74 -9.72 -5.94
CA ASN A 22 -6.03 -10.38 -6.00
C ASN A 22 -7.03 -9.41 -6.62
N GLU A 23 -8.33 -9.69 -6.52
CA GLU A 23 -9.33 -8.80 -7.13
C GLU A 23 -9.47 -7.46 -6.41
N HIS A 24 -8.96 -7.33 -5.18
CA HIS A 24 -9.12 -6.14 -4.35
C HIS A 24 -7.88 -5.27 -4.30
N VAL A 25 -6.69 -5.86 -4.33
CA VAL A 25 -5.44 -5.14 -4.14
C VAL A 25 -4.36 -5.61 -5.10
N VAL A 26 -3.41 -4.73 -5.34
CA VAL A 26 -2.16 -5.06 -6.03
C VAL A 26 -1.01 -4.56 -5.15
N ALA A 27 0.04 -5.37 -5.05
CA ALA A 27 1.22 -5.01 -4.26
C ALA A 27 2.46 -5.16 -5.11
N PHE A 28 3.33 -4.15 -5.04
CA PHE A 28 4.53 -4.13 -5.87
C PHE A 28 5.69 -3.46 -5.13
N GLU A 29 6.90 -3.74 -5.59
CA GLU A 29 8.09 -3.19 -4.95
C GLU A 29 8.20 -1.69 -5.18
N ASP A 30 8.58 -0.95 -4.12
CA ASP A 30 8.85 0.47 -4.25
C ASP A 30 10.14 0.67 -5.03
N LEU A 31 10.14 1.59 -6.00
CA LEU A 31 11.30 1.85 -6.85
C LEU A 31 12.43 2.57 -6.10
N ALA A 32 12.12 3.21 -4.98
CA ALA A 32 13.09 3.90 -4.13
C ALA A 32 12.99 3.36 -2.70
N PRO A 33 13.37 2.09 -2.48
CA PRO A 33 13.14 1.45 -1.20
C PRO A 33 13.97 2.09 -0.08
N VAL A 34 13.38 2.18 1.11
CA VAL A 34 14.06 2.72 2.30
C VAL A 34 14.52 1.62 3.23
N ALA A 35 14.25 0.36 2.91
CA ALA A 35 14.63 -0.80 3.70
C ALA A 35 14.74 -2.02 2.77
N PRO A 36 15.34 -3.14 3.25
CA PRO A 36 15.46 -4.35 2.42
C PRO A 36 14.12 -4.85 1.89
N VAL A 37 13.04 -4.69 2.64
CA VAL A 37 11.69 -4.99 2.16
C VAL A 37 10.92 -3.68 2.20
N HIS A 38 10.46 -3.24 1.04
CA HIS A 38 9.64 -2.04 0.93
C HIS A 38 8.64 -2.25 -0.21
N ILE A 39 7.43 -2.62 0.18
CA ILE A 39 6.35 -2.98 -0.75
C ILE A 39 5.23 -1.96 -0.60
N LEU A 40 4.62 -1.58 -1.71
CA LEU A 40 3.41 -0.76 -1.71
C LEU A 40 2.21 -1.68 -1.92
N ILE A 41 1.24 -1.61 -1.03
CA ILE A 41 -0.01 -2.36 -1.15
C ILE A 41 -1.11 -1.36 -1.47
N VAL A 42 -1.77 -1.54 -2.61
CA VAL A 42 -2.67 -0.54 -3.18
C VAL A 42 -4.02 -1.16 -3.47
N PRO A 43 -5.12 -0.63 -2.87
CA PRO A 43 -6.45 -1.05 -3.31
C PRO A 43 -6.65 -0.72 -4.78
N LYS A 44 -7.25 -1.63 -5.53
CA LYS A 44 -7.48 -1.41 -6.96
C LYS A 44 -8.49 -0.31 -7.21
N LYS A 45 -9.51 -0.20 -6.33
CA LYS A 45 -10.47 0.89 -6.42
C LYS A 45 -9.78 2.20 -6.03
N HIS A 46 -9.98 3.22 -6.85
CA HIS A 46 -9.38 4.53 -6.59
C HIS A 46 -10.11 5.24 -5.46
N VAL A 47 -9.40 5.49 -4.37
CA VAL A 47 -9.82 6.35 -3.26
C VAL A 47 -8.61 7.25 -2.99
N ALA A 48 -8.82 8.55 -2.93
CA ALA A 48 -7.70 9.49 -2.90
C ALA A 48 -6.84 9.36 -1.64
N SER A 49 -7.46 9.18 -0.48
CA SER A 49 -6.72 9.10 0.79
C SER A 49 -7.57 8.43 1.86
N ALA A 50 -7.00 8.24 3.04
CA ALA A 50 -7.73 7.67 4.18
C ALA A 50 -8.95 8.51 4.57
N MET A 51 -8.91 9.83 4.33
CA MET A 51 -10.04 10.70 4.66
C MET A 51 -11.25 10.48 3.74
N GLU A 52 -11.03 9.95 2.55
CA GLU A 52 -12.13 9.68 1.60
C GLU A 52 -12.68 8.27 1.71
N LEU A 53 -12.11 7.43 2.59
CA LEU A 53 -12.65 6.09 2.82
C LEU A 53 -14.07 6.20 3.38
N GLY A 54 -15.00 5.51 2.70
CA GLY A 54 -16.38 5.51 3.14
C GLY A 54 -17.15 6.78 2.86
N ALA A 55 -16.58 7.73 2.11
CA ALA A 55 -17.25 8.98 1.77
C ALA A 55 -18.31 8.81 0.69
N SER A 56 -18.27 7.70 -0.06
CA SER A 56 -19.22 7.41 -1.10
C SER A 56 -20.31 6.46 -0.58
N GLU A 57 -21.23 6.09 -1.45
CA GLU A 57 -22.29 5.12 -1.12
C GLU A 57 -21.75 3.72 -0.85
N ASN A 58 -20.52 3.44 -1.26
CA ASN A 58 -19.89 2.12 -1.14
C ASN A 58 -18.97 2.03 0.07
N THR A 59 -19.44 2.52 1.22
CA THR A 59 -18.68 2.52 2.48
C THR A 59 -18.14 1.14 2.83
N ASP A 60 -19.00 0.13 2.77
CA ASP A 60 -18.60 -1.25 3.13
C ASP A 60 -17.52 -1.76 2.19
N GLU A 61 -17.64 -1.48 0.90
CA GLU A 61 -16.65 -1.91 -0.08
C GLU A 61 -15.29 -1.30 0.21
N ASP A 62 -15.26 0.00 0.54
CA ASP A 62 -14.00 0.68 0.84
C ASP A 62 -13.29 0.01 2.02
N PHE A 63 -14.01 -0.28 3.09
CA PHE A 63 -13.40 -0.91 4.26
C PHE A 63 -13.10 -2.39 4.05
N ASP A 64 -13.86 -3.08 3.22
CA ASP A 64 -13.53 -4.45 2.82
C ASP A 64 -12.20 -4.47 2.07
N ASN A 65 -11.94 -3.48 1.23
CA ASN A 65 -10.66 -3.36 0.53
C ASN A 65 -9.50 -3.12 1.50
N ILE A 66 -9.72 -2.35 2.57
CA ILE A 66 -8.69 -2.15 3.59
C ILE A 66 -8.40 -3.46 4.34
N LYS A 67 -9.44 -4.23 4.62
CA LYS A 67 -9.25 -5.57 5.20
C LYS A 67 -8.35 -6.41 4.29
N GLU A 68 -8.56 -6.34 2.99
CA GLU A 68 -7.74 -7.07 2.03
C GLU A 68 -6.29 -6.60 2.01
N VAL A 69 -6.05 -5.31 2.27
CA VAL A 69 -4.69 -4.79 2.42
C VAL A 69 -3.96 -5.51 3.55
N PHE A 70 -4.60 -5.69 4.70
CA PHE A 70 -3.96 -6.35 5.84
C PHE A 70 -3.79 -7.85 5.60
N LYS A 71 -4.71 -8.49 4.91
CA LYS A 71 -4.54 -9.89 4.50
C LYS A 71 -3.34 -10.04 3.58
N ALA A 72 -3.21 -9.13 2.62
CA ALA A 72 -2.07 -9.12 1.70
C ALA A 72 -0.77 -8.89 2.45
N ALA A 73 -0.76 -7.97 3.42
CA ALA A 73 0.43 -7.67 4.20
C ALA A 73 0.94 -8.92 4.92
N LYS A 74 0.03 -9.71 5.49
CA LYS A 74 0.41 -10.97 6.15
C LYS A 74 1.06 -11.93 5.17
N GLU A 75 0.45 -12.13 4.01
CA GLU A 75 0.97 -13.05 2.99
C GLU A 75 2.34 -12.58 2.48
N ILE A 76 2.49 -11.29 2.23
CA ILE A 76 3.74 -10.73 1.74
C ILE A 76 4.83 -10.85 2.80
N ALA A 77 4.50 -10.59 4.07
CA ALA A 77 5.47 -10.71 5.16
C ALA A 77 6.01 -12.13 5.27
N MET A 78 5.14 -13.11 5.09
CA MET A 78 5.55 -14.53 5.08
C MET A 78 6.42 -14.82 3.88
N LEU A 79 6.02 -14.34 2.70
CA LEU A 79 6.76 -14.53 1.46
C LEU A 79 8.17 -13.92 1.52
N LYS A 80 8.29 -12.75 2.15
CA LYS A 80 9.57 -12.03 2.26
C LYS A 80 10.39 -12.42 3.49
N GLY A 81 9.89 -13.34 4.31
CA GLY A 81 10.61 -13.85 5.47
C GLY A 81 10.73 -12.87 6.63
N ILE A 82 9.81 -11.92 6.75
CA ILE A 82 9.83 -10.92 7.82
C ILE A 82 8.67 -11.06 8.80
N SER A 83 7.90 -12.15 8.72
CA SER A 83 6.73 -12.33 9.58
C SER A 83 7.09 -12.43 11.06
N GLU A 84 8.24 -13.03 11.41
CA GLU A 84 8.64 -13.19 12.79
C GLU A 84 9.43 -12.00 13.33
N SER A 85 10.33 -11.45 12.53
CA SER A 85 11.12 -10.28 12.94
C SER A 85 10.27 -9.02 13.03
N GLY A 86 9.22 -8.98 12.22
CA GLY A 86 8.28 -7.87 12.26
C GLY A 86 8.45 -6.89 11.13
N PHE A 87 7.48 -6.02 11.01
CA PHE A 87 7.44 -5.05 9.90
C PHE A 87 6.56 -3.87 10.33
N ARG A 88 6.64 -2.81 9.55
CA ARG A 88 5.84 -1.60 9.79
C ARG A 88 4.92 -1.37 8.61
N ILE A 89 3.66 -1.03 8.90
CA ILE A 89 2.70 -0.62 7.88
C ILE A 89 2.47 0.87 8.06
N ILE A 90 2.61 1.63 6.98
CA ILE A 90 2.45 3.08 7.01
C ILE A 90 1.42 3.48 5.96
N ASN A 91 0.45 4.28 6.37
CA ASN A 91 -0.44 4.98 5.46
C ASN A 91 -0.26 6.47 5.68
N ASN A 92 0.09 7.19 4.63
CA ASN A 92 0.26 8.65 4.67
C ASN A 92 -0.99 9.29 4.07
N CYS A 93 -1.61 10.18 4.82
CA CYS A 93 -2.81 10.89 4.37
C CYS A 93 -2.53 12.39 4.37
N GLY A 94 -2.55 12.99 3.19
CA GLY A 94 -2.43 14.43 3.04
C GLY A 94 -1.01 14.93 2.95
N GLU A 95 -0.91 16.24 2.76
CA GLU A 95 0.36 16.90 2.48
C GLU A 95 1.35 16.82 3.65
N ASP A 96 0.87 17.07 4.87
CA ASP A 96 1.75 17.06 6.04
C ASP A 96 2.34 15.67 6.32
N ALA A 97 1.69 14.62 5.86
CA ALA A 97 2.19 13.26 6.00
C ALA A 97 3.07 12.83 4.83
N GLY A 98 3.19 13.68 3.80
CA GLY A 98 4.01 13.37 2.64
C GLY A 98 3.34 12.47 1.61
N GLN A 99 2.01 12.50 1.55
CA GLN A 99 1.31 11.73 0.51
C GLN A 99 1.51 12.39 -0.85
N THR A 100 2.31 11.77 -1.70
CA THR A 100 2.64 12.31 -3.02
C THR A 100 1.73 11.79 -4.13
N VAL A 101 1.18 10.58 -3.98
CA VAL A 101 0.26 10.01 -4.96
C VAL A 101 -1.14 9.98 -4.35
N LYS A 102 -2.09 10.59 -5.04
CA LYS A 102 -3.46 10.74 -4.54
C LYS A 102 -4.32 9.53 -4.87
N HIS A 103 -3.85 8.39 -4.39
CA HIS A 103 -4.52 7.11 -4.43
C HIS A 103 -4.04 6.39 -3.17
N ILE A 104 -4.96 6.03 -2.29
CA ILE A 104 -4.61 5.45 -1.00
C ILE A 104 -3.68 4.25 -1.18
N HIS A 105 -2.63 4.20 -0.38
CA HIS A 105 -1.66 3.12 -0.45
C HIS A 105 -0.99 2.93 0.91
N PHE A 106 -0.44 1.75 1.09
CA PHE A 106 0.17 1.35 2.35
C PHE A 106 1.58 0.85 2.08
N HIS A 107 2.54 1.39 2.83
CA HIS A 107 3.92 0.90 2.77
C HIS A 107 4.07 -0.27 3.73
N LEU A 108 4.63 -1.36 3.26
CA LEU A 108 5.03 -2.49 4.10
C LEU A 108 6.55 -2.49 4.11
N ILE A 109 7.13 -2.18 5.27
CA ILE A 109 8.57 -1.96 5.40
C ILE A 109 9.14 -2.89 6.46
N GLY A 110 10.25 -3.55 6.16
CA GLY A 110 10.88 -4.46 7.09
C GLY A 110 12.22 -4.96 6.61
N GLY A 111 12.72 -6.00 7.26
CA GLY A 111 13.99 -6.61 6.93
C GLY A 111 15.19 -5.99 7.65
N THR A 112 14.94 -5.00 8.50
CA THR A 112 15.95 -4.37 9.35
C THR A 112 15.23 -3.67 10.50
N ASN A 113 16.00 -3.28 11.51
CA ASN A 113 15.45 -2.47 12.60
C ASN A 113 15.18 -1.07 12.07
N LEU A 114 13.93 -0.66 12.11
CA LEU A 114 13.49 0.61 11.51
C LEU A 114 13.66 1.79 12.47
N GLY A 115 14.03 1.53 13.73
CA GLY A 115 14.25 2.59 14.70
C GLY A 115 12.97 3.23 15.20
N ASP A 116 13.05 4.49 15.57
CA ASP A 116 11.94 5.23 16.15
C ASP A 116 10.81 5.48 15.15
N LEU A 117 9.64 5.71 15.69
CA LEU A 117 8.45 5.92 14.86
C LEU A 117 8.58 7.14 13.96
N ILE A 118 9.14 8.23 14.49
CA ILE A 118 9.37 9.47 13.75
C ILE A 118 10.83 9.86 13.86
N SER A 119 11.44 10.16 12.72
CA SER A 119 12.80 10.63 12.64
C SER A 119 12.78 12.07 12.17
N LYS A 120 13.36 12.96 12.96
CA LYS A 120 13.43 14.38 12.61
C LYS A 120 14.86 14.83 12.45
#